data_8eaea28b6b4853857a5e8da00f698625
#
_entry.id   8eaea28b6b4853857a5e8da00f698625
#
_cell.length_a   1.000
_cell.length_b   1.000
_cell.length_c   1.000
_cell.angle_alpha   90.00
_cell.angle_beta   90.00
_cell.angle_gamma   90.00
#
_symmetry.space_group_name_H-M   'P 1'
#
loop_
_entity.id
_entity.type
_entity.pdbx_description
1 polymer ?
#
loop_
_entity_poly.entity_id
_entity_poly.type
_entity_poly.pdbx_seq_one_letter_code
_entity_poly.pdbx_strand_id
1 'polypeptide(L)'
;AVYVPADDLTDPAPATTFTHLDATTVLSRDIASQGIYPAVDPLDSTSRILSPEVVGQEHYEVARAVQQVLQRYKELQDIIAIMGMDELSEEDKLTVSRARKIQRFLSQPFSVAEQFTGMEGRYVPLSETIRGFQEILEGRHDDIPESYFLNAGSIDDVTARMKK
;
A
#
# COMPACT_ATOMS: atom_id res chain seq x y z
N ALA A 1 20.45 7.79 -5.33
CA ALA A 1 20.98 6.74 -6.21
C ALA A 1 19.83 5.92 -6.79
N VAL A 2 19.99 5.46 -8.02
CA VAL A 2 19.07 4.50 -8.66
C VAL A 2 19.85 3.22 -8.94
N TYR A 3 19.28 2.09 -8.53
CA TYR A 3 19.90 0.78 -8.76
C TYR A 3 18.99 -0.09 -9.64
N VAL A 4 19.51 -0.59 -10.75
CA VAL A 4 18.79 -1.41 -11.73
C VAL A 4 19.75 -2.44 -12.35
N PRO A 5 19.37 -3.70 -12.49
CA PRO A 5 18.20 -4.38 -11.95
C PRO A 5 18.37 -4.69 -10.45
N ALA A 6 17.28 -4.67 -9.70
CA ALA A 6 17.26 -4.98 -8.28
C ALA A 6 16.25 -6.11 -7.99
N ASP A 7 16.30 -7.17 -8.78
CA ASP A 7 15.39 -8.32 -8.63
C ASP A 7 15.73 -9.17 -7.40
N ASP A 8 16.98 -9.11 -6.94
CA ASP A 8 17.45 -9.78 -5.73
C ASP A 8 18.12 -8.76 -4.79
N LEU A 9 17.39 -8.35 -3.75
CA LEU A 9 17.87 -7.41 -2.74
C LEU A 9 18.90 -8.05 -1.78
N THR A 10 19.06 -9.36 -1.83
CA THR A 10 20.07 -10.10 -1.04
C THR A 10 21.41 -10.18 -1.72
N ASP A 11 21.52 -9.83 -3.00
CA ASP A 11 22.77 -9.74 -3.71
C ASP A 11 23.72 -8.76 -2.98
N PRO A 12 25.00 -9.11 -2.76
CA PRO A 12 25.96 -8.30 -1.98
C PRO A 12 26.10 -6.84 -2.42
N ALA A 13 26.01 -6.56 -3.72
CA ALA A 13 26.18 -5.20 -4.24
C ALA A 13 25.01 -4.27 -3.84
N PRO A 14 23.72 -4.59 -4.09
CA PRO A 14 22.60 -3.78 -3.61
C PRO A 14 22.51 -3.78 -2.08
N ALA A 15 22.69 -4.92 -1.41
CA ALA A 15 22.61 -5.00 0.05
C ALA A 15 23.60 -4.05 0.73
N THR A 16 24.84 -3.97 0.27
CA THR A 16 25.87 -3.05 0.80
C THR A 16 25.48 -1.59 0.54
N THR A 17 24.99 -1.27 -0.65
CA THR A 17 24.57 0.09 -1.01
C THR A 17 23.40 0.56 -0.14
N PHE A 18 22.41 -0.28 0.11
CA PHE A 18 21.20 0.07 0.90
C PHE A 18 21.51 0.40 2.35
N THR A 19 22.58 -0.14 2.93
CA THR A 19 22.98 0.19 4.31
C THR A 19 23.39 1.65 4.49
N HIS A 20 23.76 2.35 3.41
CA HIS A 20 24.19 3.75 3.43
C HIS A 20 23.07 4.75 3.09
N LEU A 21 21.85 4.27 2.80
CA LEU A 21 20.74 5.12 2.41
C LEU A 21 19.85 5.45 3.62
N ASP A 22 19.38 6.69 3.68
CA ASP A 22 18.42 7.14 4.71
C ASP A 22 16.98 6.77 4.36
N ALA A 23 16.67 6.61 3.09
CA ALA A 23 15.39 6.15 2.61
C ALA A 23 15.58 5.30 1.36
N THR A 24 14.77 4.26 1.22
CA THR A 24 14.77 3.36 0.07
C THR A 24 13.35 3.17 -0.42
N THR A 25 13.11 3.43 -1.69
CA THR A 25 11.86 3.13 -2.38
C THR A 25 12.08 1.95 -3.30
N VAL A 26 11.41 0.84 -3.03
CA VAL A 26 11.52 -0.40 -3.81
C VAL A 26 10.32 -0.52 -4.73
N LEU A 27 10.57 -0.69 -6.04
CA LEU A 27 9.54 -0.99 -7.03
C LEU A 27 9.47 -2.51 -7.23
N SER A 28 8.25 -3.05 -7.19
CA SER A 28 7.98 -4.49 -7.29
C SER A 28 7.26 -4.83 -8.59
N ARG A 29 7.78 -5.83 -9.30
CA ARG A 29 7.10 -6.38 -10.51
C ARG A 29 5.80 -7.09 -10.15
N ASP A 30 5.74 -7.74 -8.99
CA ASP A 30 4.54 -8.43 -8.52
C ASP A 30 3.39 -7.45 -8.25
N ILE A 31 3.71 -6.29 -7.66
CA ILE A 31 2.74 -5.21 -7.45
C ILE A 31 2.29 -4.61 -8.79
N ALA A 32 3.22 -4.38 -9.72
CA ALA A 32 2.91 -3.90 -11.07
C ALA A 32 2.00 -4.89 -11.83
N SER A 33 2.23 -6.19 -11.69
CA SER A 33 1.40 -7.23 -12.33
C SER A 33 -0.04 -7.25 -11.83
N GLN A 34 -0.29 -6.73 -10.64
CA GLN A 34 -1.64 -6.55 -10.06
C GLN A 34 -2.34 -5.28 -10.54
N GLY A 35 -1.68 -4.48 -11.39
CA GLY A 35 -2.22 -3.20 -11.88
C GLY A 35 -2.16 -2.07 -10.87
N ILE A 36 -1.34 -2.20 -9.83
CA ILE A 36 -1.15 -1.18 -8.80
C ILE A 36 0.03 -0.28 -9.19
N TYR A 37 -0.24 0.98 -9.45
CA TYR A 37 0.75 2.00 -9.80
C TYR A 37 0.57 3.27 -8.96
N PRO A 38 1.68 3.90 -8.49
CA PRO A 38 3.07 3.45 -8.61
C PRO A 38 3.30 2.10 -7.89
N ALA A 39 4.12 1.23 -8.48
CA ALA A 39 4.32 -0.15 -8.00
C ALA A 39 5.34 -0.22 -6.84
N VAL A 40 5.18 0.63 -5.86
CA VAL A 40 6.04 0.70 -4.67
C VAL A 40 5.68 -0.42 -3.70
N ASP A 41 6.68 -1.16 -3.24
CA ASP A 41 6.51 -2.16 -2.19
C ASP A 41 6.55 -1.47 -0.81
N PRO A 42 5.42 -1.43 -0.07
CA PRO A 42 5.36 -0.75 1.22
C PRO A 42 6.04 -1.52 2.36
N LEU A 43 6.33 -2.81 2.17
CA LEU A 43 7.00 -3.64 3.16
C LEU A 43 8.53 -3.59 3.01
N ASP A 44 9.03 -3.53 1.78
CA ASP A 44 10.46 -3.46 1.47
C ASP A 44 11.00 -2.03 1.41
N SER A 45 10.13 -1.03 1.26
CA SER A 45 10.50 0.38 1.29
C SER A 45 10.66 0.88 2.72
N THR A 46 11.70 1.69 2.95
CA THR A 46 12.04 2.19 4.30
C THR A 46 12.39 3.66 4.27
N SER A 47 12.24 4.32 5.44
CA SER A 47 12.72 5.69 5.65
C SER A 47 13.09 5.90 7.12
N ARG A 48 14.25 6.51 7.37
CA ARG A 48 14.71 6.85 8.72
C ARG A 48 13.86 7.92 9.39
N ILE A 49 13.23 8.79 8.59
CA ILE A 49 12.36 9.84 9.14
C ILE A 49 10.98 9.30 9.58
N LEU A 50 10.65 8.04 9.29
CA LEU A 50 9.43 7.43 9.79
C LEU A 50 9.59 7.06 11.26
N SER A 51 9.57 8.05 12.11
CA SER A 51 9.62 7.95 13.56
C SER A 51 8.66 8.97 14.21
N PRO A 52 8.13 8.69 15.40
CA PRO A 52 7.17 9.60 16.05
C PRO A 52 7.71 11.01 16.27
N GLU A 53 9.03 11.13 16.50
CA GLU A 53 9.70 12.40 16.75
C GLU A 53 9.76 13.31 15.52
N VAL A 54 9.74 12.73 14.32
CA VAL A 54 9.85 13.46 13.04
C VAL A 54 8.50 13.67 12.39
N VAL A 55 7.73 12.59 12.22
CA VAL A 55 6.46 12.63 11.46
C VAL A 55 5.23 12.82 12.35
N GLY A 56 5.38 12.72 13.65
CA GLY A 56 4.30 12.72 14.62
C GLY A 56 3.74 11.32 14.88
N GLN A 57 3.09 11.18 16.04
CA GLN A 57 2.60 9.89 16.53
C GLN A 57 1.55 9.27 15.60
N GLU A 58 0.56 10.05 15.19
CA GLU A 58 -0.53 9.60 14.32
C GLU A 58 -0.03 9.02 12.99
N HIS A 59 0.82 9.76 12.27
CA HIS A 59 1.39 9.29 11.01
C HIS A 59 2.17 7.99 11.20
N TYR A 60 3.01 7.95 12.23
CA TYR A 60 3.81 6.76 12.53
C TYR A 60 2.93 5.53 12.83
N GLU A 61 1.93 5.68 13.70
CA GLU A 61 1.04 4.58 14.09
C GLU A 61 0.23 4.05 12.90
N VAL A 62 -0.33 4.95 12.08
CA VAL A 62 -1.09 4.56 10.89
C VAL A 62 -0.19 3.83 9.89
N ALA A 63 1.01 4.34 9.62
CA ALA A 63 1.96 3.68 8.71
C ALA A 63 2.35 2.28 9.21
N ARG A 64 2.62 2.13 10.49
CA ARG A 64 2.97 0.83 11.09
C ARG A 64 1.79 -0.14 11.07
N ALA A 65 0.58 0.34 11.34
CA ALA A 65 -0.63 -0.49 11.27
C ALA A 65 -0.90 -0.98 9.84
N VAL A 66 -0.72 -0.13 8.84
CA VAL A 66 -0.80 -0.52 7.41
C VAL A 66 0.20 -1.62 7.09
N GLN A 67 1.47 -1.45 7.50
CA GLN A 67 2.50 -2.46 7.28
C GLN A 67 2.17 -3.80 7.96
N GLN A 68 1.64 -3.77 9.19
CA GLN A 68 1.23 -4.97 9.91
C GLN A 68 0.10 -5.73 9.20
N VAL A 69 -0.91 -5.02 8.74
CA VAL A 69 -2.03 -5.62 8.00
C VAL A 69 -1.55 -6.24 6.69
N LEU A 70 -0.69 -5.55 5.94
CA LEU A 70 -0.12 -6.06 4.70
C LEU A 70 0.80 -7.26 4.93
N GLN A 71 1.61 -7.25 6.00
CA GLN A 71 2.46 -8.37 6.38
C GLN A 71 1.62 -9.60 6.74
N ARG A 72 0.58 -9.42 7.55
CA ARG A 72 -0.35 -10.51 7.89
C ARG A 72 -1.03 -11.08 6.64
N TYR A 73 -1.45 -10.23 5.73
CA TYR A 73 -2.04 -10.67 4.46
C TYR A 73 -1.05 -11.50 3.63
N LYS A 74 0.20 -11.07 3.54
CA LYS A 74 1.25 -11.83 2.86
C LYS A 74 1.43 -13.23 3.43
N GLU A 75 1.40 -13.37 4.76
CA GLU A 75 1.46 -14.67 5.44
C GLU A 75 0.24 -15.55 5.15
N LEU A 76 -0.94 -14.95 5.05
CA LEU A 76 -2.18 -15.66 4.77
C LEU A 76 -2.33 -16.08 3.30
N GLN A 77 -1.61 -15.46 2.37
CA GLN A 77 -1.73 -15.76 0.94
C GLN A 77 -1.43 -17.22 0.61
N ASP A 78 -0.43 -17.82 1.25
CA ASP A 78 -0.08 -19.22 1.05
C ASP A 78 -1.20 -20.14 1.54
N ILE A 79 -1.82 -19.83 2.67
CA ILE A 79 -2.96 -20.57 3.22
C ILE A 79 -4.17 -20.45 2.29
N ILE A 80 -4.45 -19.25 1.80
CA ILE A 80 -5.55 -18.99 0.86
C ILE A 80 -5.36 -19.78 -0.43
N ALA A 81 -4.13 -19.82 -0.97
CA ALA A 81 -3.81 -20.51 -2.20
C ALA A 81 -4.00 -22.04 -2.11
N ILE A 82 -3.73 -22.61 -0.93
CA ILE A 82 -3.79 -24.08 -0.72
C ILE A 82 -5.18 -24.52 -0.23
N MET A 83 -5.75 -23.80 0.73
CA MET A 83 -6.96 -24.22 1.46
C MET A 83 -8.20 -23.40 1.12
N GLY A 84 -8.03 -22.25 0.49
CA GLY A 84 -9.11 -21.31 0.17
C GLY A 84 -9.44 -20.35 1.30
N MET A 85 -10.27 -19.36 0.99
CA MET A 85 -10.70 -18.30 1.93
C MET A 85 -11.58 -18.84 3.06
N ASP A 86 -12.33 -19.91 2.82
CA ASP A 86 -13.33 -20.41 3.77
C ASP A 86 -12.70 -21.01 5.04
N GLU A 87 -11.45 -21.46 4.92
CA GLU A 87 -10.69 -22.03 6.05
C GLU A 87 -10.10 -20.97 6.99
N LEU A 88 -10.16 -19.70 6.62
CA LEU A 88 -9.69 -18.62 7.47
C LEU A 88 -10.68 -18.33 8.61
N SER A 89 -10.15 -17.90 9.77
CA SER A 89 -10.97 -17.31 10.82
C SER A 89 -11.68 -16.04 10.34
N GLU A 90 -12.78 -15.67 10.98
CA GLU A 90 -13.50 -14.44 10.64
C GLU A 90 -12.62 -13.19 10.81
N GLU A 91 -11.71 -13.20 11.79
CA GLU A 91 -10.71 -12.14 11.99
C GLU A 91 -9.74 -12.06 10.81
N ASP A 92 -9.21 -13.20 10.35
CA ASP A 92 -8.30 -13.23 9.21
C ASP A 92 -9.01 -12.85 7.90
N LYS A 93 -10.26 -13.26 7.70
CA LYS A 93 -11.10 -12.82 6.56
C LYS A 93 -11.26 -11.30 6.53
N LEU A 94 -11.51 -10.70 7.69
CA LEU A 94 -11.61 -9.24 7.81
C LEU A 94 -10.28 -8.56 7.51
N THR A 95 -9.18 -9.10 8.04
CA THR A 95 -7.82 -8.63 7.77
C THR A 95 -7.49 -8.69 6.27
N VAL A 96 -7.81 -9.78 5.60
CA VAL A 96 -7.62 -9.92 4.14
C VAL A 96 -8.45 -8.90 3.37
N SER A 97 -9.72 -8.71 3.74
CA SER A 97 -10.60 -7.72 3.10
C SER A 97 -10.03 -6.30 3.20
N ARG A 98 -9.59 -5.89 4.39
CA ARG A 98 -8.98 -4.58 4.61
C ARG A 98 -7.63 -4.44 3.92
N ALA A 99 -6.79 -5.47 3.95
CA ALA A 99 -5.49 -5.49 3.27
C ALA A 99 -5.65 -5.28 1.75
N ARG A 100 -6.62 -5.92 1.12
CA ARG A 100 -6.91 -5.75 -0.31
C ARG A 100 -7.37 -4.33 -0.65
N LYS A 101 -8.18 -3.72 0.22
CA LYS A 101 -8.57 -2.30 0.09
C LYS A 101 -7.36 -1.39 0.23
N ILE A 102 -6.50 -1.63 1.22
CA ILE A 102 -5.26 -0.88 1.45
C ILE A 102 -4.34 -0.97 0.23
N GLN A 103 -4.11 -2.17 -0.32
CA GLN A 103 -3.28 -2.33 -1.52
C GLN A 103 -3.81 -1.51 -2.70
N ARG A 104 -5.12 -1.54 -2.94
CA ARG A 104 -5.73 -0.76 -4.01
C ARG A 104 -5.70 0.74 -3.74
N PHE A 105 -5.86 1.15 -2.48
CA PHE A 105 -5.80 2.55 -2.09
C PHE A 105 -4.38 3.14 -2.15
N LEU A 106 -3.34 2.30 -2.11
CA LEU A 106 -1.96 2.71 -2.41
C LEU A 106 -1.75 3.08 -3.87
N SER A 107 -2.60 2.62 -4.79
CA SER A 107 -2.55 3.06 -6.18
C SER A 107 -3.04 4.50 -6.32
N GLN A 108 -2.37 5.27 -7.17
CA GLN A 108 -2.70 6.69 -7.39
C GLN A 108 -2.62 7.04 -8.87
N PRO A 109 -3.59 7.79 -9.40
CA PRO A 109 -3.42 8.45 -10.69
C PRO A 109 -2.42 9.59 -10.52
N PHE A 110 -1.33 9.58 -11.26
CA PHE A 110 -0.29 10.61 -11.17
C PHE A 110 0.02 11.23 -12.51
N SER A 111 0.37 12.53 -12.51
CA SER A 111 0.42 13.37 -13.69
C SER A 111 1.39 12.86 -14.76
N VAL A 112 2.52 12.28 -14.37
CA VAL A 112 3.51 11.72 -15.31
C VAL A 112 2.94 10.57 -16.14
N ALA A 113 1.99 9.83 -15.59
CA ALA A 113 1.37 8.68 -16.25
C ALA A 113 0.11 9.02 -17.06
N GLU A 114 -0.39 10.24 -17.03
CA GLU A 114 -1.65 10.64 -17.70
C GLU A 114 -1.69 10.26 -19.17
N GLN A 115 -0.59 10.49 -19.88
CA GLN A 115 -0.50 10.17 -21.32
C GLN A 115 -0.60 8.67 -21.62
N PHE A 116 -0.32 7.80 -20.64
CA PHE A 116 -0.38 6.34 -20.79
C PHE A 116 -1.67 5.75 -20.24
N THR A 117 -2.22 6.33 -19.19
CA THR A 117 -3.39 5.80 -18.47
C THR A 117 -4.69 6.47 -18.89
N GLY A 118 -4.64 7.69 -19.44
CA GLY A 118 -5.79 8.53 -19.71
C GLY A 118 -6.50 9.05 -18.46
N MET A 119 -5.89 8.87 -17.29
CA MET A 119 -6.42 9.36 -16.01
C MET A 119 -5.69 10.61 -15.58
N GLU A 120 -6.44 11.66 -15.24
CA GLU A 120 -5.89 12.89 -14.69
C GLU A 120 -5.23 12.63 -13.32
N GLY A 121 -4.02 13.16 -13.13
CA GLY A 121 -3.29 13.04 -11.89
C GLY A 121 -4.02 13.69 -10.70
N ARG A 122 -3.95 13.05 -9.56
CA ARG A 122 -4.57 13.54 -8.32
C ARG A 122 -3.51 13.84 -7.29
N TYR A 123 -3.50 15.06 -6.78
CA TYR A 123 -2.72 15.43 -5.62
C TYR A 123 -3.56 15.21 -4.36
N VAL A 124 -3.06 14.37 -3.45
CA VAL A 124 -3.69 14.11 -2.16
C VAL A 124 -2.75 14.62 -1.06
N PRO A 125 -3.17 15.59 -0.24
CA PRO A 125 -2.38 16.04 0.90
C PRO A 125 -2.06 14.89 1.86
N LEU A 126 -0.91 14.95 2.52
CA LEU A 126 -0.47 13.89 3.44
C LEU A 126 -1.48 13.62 4.57
N SER A 127 -2.10 14.67 5.12
CA SER A 127 -3.15 14.55 6.13
C SER A 127 -4.35 13.74 5.65
N GLU A 128 -4.78 13.95 4.41
CA GLU A 128 -5.86 13.20 3.80
C GLU A 128 -5.47 11.74 3.54
N THR A 129 -4.22 11.50 3.17
CA THR A 129 -3.68 10.14 3.03
C THR A 129 -3.71 9.39 4.35
N ILE A 130 -3.20 10.01 5.42
CA ILE A 130 -3.19 9.42 6.77
C ILE A 130 -4.63 9.13 7.23
N ARG A 131 -5.54 10.10 7.10
CA ARG A 131 -6.95 9.94 7.43
C ARG A 131 -7.58 8.78 6.66
N GLY A 132 -7.34 8.69 5.37
CA GLY A 132 -7.91 7.63 4.53
C GLY A 132 -7.48 6.23 4.96
N PHE A 133 -6.20 6.02 5.20
CA PHE A 133 -5.70 4.73 5.71
C PHE A 133 -6.22 4.41 7.12
N GLN A 134 -6.29 5.40 7.99
CA GLN A 134 -6.84 5.24 9.34
C GLN A 134 -8.30 4.77 9.27
N GLU A 135 -9.14 5.42 8.47
CA GLU A 135 -10.54 5.05 8.31
C GLU A 135 -10.72 3.62 7.76
N ILE A 136 -9.85 3.17 6.84
CA ILE A 136 -9.86 1.80 6.35
C ILE A 136 -9.47 0.81 7.46
N LEU A 137 -8.42 1.12 8.22
CA LEU A 137 -7.96 0.29 9.34
C LEU A 137 -9.03 0.15 10.44
N GLU A 138 -9.75 1.23 10.74
CA GLU A 138 -10.86 1.26 11.71
C GLU A 138 -12.13 0.56 11.21
N GLY A 139 -12.19 0.19 9.93
CA GLY A 139 -13.32 -0.51 9.35
C GLY A 139 -14.49 0.36 8.95
N ARG A 140 -14.32 1.68 8.89
CA ARG A 140 -15.40 2.60 8.50
C ARG A 140 -15.90 2.38 7.07
N HIS A 141 -15.13 1.68 6.27
CA HIS A 141 -15.41 1.41 4.85
C HIS A 141 -15.45 -0.09 4.54
N ASP A 142 -15.74 -0.93 5.53
CA ASP A 142 -15.77 -2.38 5.34
C ASP A 142 -16.88 -2.83 4.36
N ASP A 143 -17.94 -2.05 4.25
CA ASP A 143 -19.08 -2.25 3.34
C ASP A 143 -18.79 -1.86 1.87
N ILE A 144 -17.72 -1.10 1.61
CA ILE A 144 -17.36 -0.65 0.27
C ILE A 144 -16.55 -1.74 -0.45
N PRO A 145 -16.93 -2.16 -1.68
CA PRO A 145 -16.15 -3.11 -2.47
C PRO A 145 -14.74 -2.60 -2.76
N GLU A 146 -13.76 -3.50 -2.72
CA GLU A 146 -12.33 -3.17 -2.91
C GLU A 146 -12.01 -2.46 -4.23
N SER A 147 -12.81 -2.69 -5.27
CA SER A 147 -12.61 -2.07 -6.60
C SER A 147 -12.74 -0.54 -6.59
N TYR A 148 -13.49 0.01 -5.64
CA TYR A 148 -13.67 1.47 -5.53
C TYR A 148 -12.43 2.20 -5.01
N PHE A 149 -11.50 1.46 -4.39
CA PHE A 149 -10.26 2.01 -3.85
C PHE A 149 -9.15 2.15 -4.90
N LEU A 150 -9.26 1.47 -6.03
CA LEU A 150 -8.24 1.51 -7.09
C LEU A 150 -8.22 2.87 -7.77
N ASN A 151 -7.04 3.50 -7.81
CA ASN A 151 -6.83 4.83 -8.42
C ASN A 151 -7.86 5.87 -7.94
N ALA A 152 -8.14 5.88 -6.66
CA ALA A 152 -9.20 6.72 -6.12
C ALA A 152 -8.76 8.16 -5.87
N GLY A 153 -7.56 8.37 -5.38
CA GLY A 153 -7.12 9.63 -4.80
C GLY A 153 -7.38 9.66 -3.30
N SER A 154 -8.28 10.50 -2.81
CA SER A 154 -8.65 10.55 -1.39
C SER A 154 -9.72 9.53 -1.01
N ILE A 155 -9.92 9.34 0.31
CA ILE A 155 -10.99 8.48 0.81
C ILE A 155 -12.38 9.04 0.48
N ASP A 156 -12.52 10.35 0.35
CA ASP A 156 -13.77 10.99 -0.06
C ASP A 156 -14.10 10.67 -1.53
N ASP A 157 -13.09 10.51 -2.39
CA ASP A 157 -13.29 10.03 -3.76
C ASP A 157 -13.85 8.60 -3.80
N VAL A 158 -13.39 7.72 -2.88
CA VAL A 158 -13.92 6.35 -2.73
C VAL A 158 -15.40 6.38 -2.38
N THR A 159 -15.76 7.15 -1.35
CA THR A 159 -17.15 7.25 -0.90
C THR A 159 -18.06 7.92 -1.94
N ALA A 160 -17.54 8.87 -2.71
CA ALA A 160 -18.27 9.51 -3.80
C ALA A 160 -18.59 8.55 -4.96
N ARG A 161 -17.68 7.60 -5.25
CA ARG A 161 -17.91 6.56 -6.27
C ARG A 161 -19.05 5.62 -5.89
N MET A 162 -19.23 5.33 -4.61
CA MET A 162 -20.32 4.46 -4.13
C MET A 162 -21.70 5.10 -4.26
N LYS A 163 -21.78 6.45 -4.29
CA LYS A 163 -23.03 7.20 -4.37
C LYS A 163 -23.52 7.44 -5.80
N LYS A 164 -22.72 7.06 -6.80
CA LYS A 164 -23.08 7.13 -8.23
C LYS A 164 -23.66 5.81 -8.72
#